data_26a5261070dfbb49a2cf91665cef7c87
#
_entry.id   26a5261070dfbb49a2cf91665cef7c87
#
_cell.length_a   1.000
_cell.length_b   1.000
_cell.length_c   1.000
_cell.angle_alpha   90.00
_cell.angle_beta   90.00
_cell.angle_gamma   90.00
#
_symmetry.space_group_name_H-M   'P 1'
#
loop_
_entity.id
_entity.type
_entity.pdbx_description
1 polymer ?
#
loop_
_entity_poly.entity_id
_entity_poly.type
_entity_poly.pdbx_seq_one_letter_code
_entity_poly.pdbx_strand_id
1 'polypeptide(L)'
;MITLIQPTDGVSVSLQTAAQIAFAENSRDYAAPDFDWRNLTQTDAPDCSFPAPVIFAWQAMGEAVLQIARTERFDSIVRAVTAADGADVYNLEIGCAYFWRVICGDEISEVRSFQTEDRAPRWINIDGITNVRDMGGWKTADGRRIRQGLLYRGSEMDIHKEITEDGIRELRDYLGVKTDLDLRGEVVGKRFDSPLGSDVAFHLVPIGAYDEYFKETAPYPVIFGLLADRANYPIYFHCWGGADRTGSLACMIEALCGVSEADQDMDYELTSLSVWGKRSRLGEGWMMFTDELKTLGETRQDQARAFLRRAGVSDETMDRIVEILTEKE
;
A
#
# COMPACT_ATOMS: atom_id res chain seq x y z
N MET A 1 -3.35 -24.85 30.51
CA MET A 1 -4.61 -24.17 30.06
C MET A 1 -4.23 -22.85 29.42
N ILE A 2 -4.67 -22.65 28.18
CA ILE A 2 -4.45 -21.39 27.45
C ILE A 2 -5.63 -20.45 27.73
N THR A 3 -5.34 -19.19 28.08
CA THR A 3 -6.35 -18.16 28.27
C THR A 3 -6.10 -17.04 27.28
N LEU A 4 -7.03 -16.77 26.36
CA LEU A 4 -6.95 -15.67 25.42
C LEU A 4 -7.36 -14.38 26.11
N ILE A 5 -6.61 -13.27 25.89
CA ILE A 5 -6.84 -11.97 26.53
C ILE A 5 -7.36 -10.97 25.48
N GLN A 6 -6.59 -10.71 24.45
CA GLN A 6 -6.98 -9.79 23.38
C GLN A 6 -6.44 -10.24 22.01
N PRO A 7 -7.14 -9.86 20.92
CA PRO A 7 -8.40 -9.08 20.90
C PRO A 7 -9.57 -9.88 21.52
N THR A 8 -10.57 -9.15 22.02
CA THR A 8 -11.83 -9.78 22.49
C THR A 8 -12.62 -10.31 21.29
N ASP A 9 -13.41 -11.36 21.53
CA ASP A 9 -14.18 -11.99 20.46
C ASP A 9 -15.18 -11.01 19.81
N GLY A 10 -15.22 -11.00 18.47
CA GLY A 10 -16.12 -10.19 17.66
C GLY A 10 -15.78 -8.69 17.60
N VAL A 11 -14.62 -8.24 18.11
CA VAL A 11 -14.26 -6.82 18.11
C VAL A 11 -13.90 -6.32 16.71
N SER A 12 -14.19 -5.04 16.44
CA SER A 12 -13.63 -4.30 15.30
C SER A 12 -12.32 -3.64 15.71
N VAL A 13 -11.28 -3.75 14.88
CA VAL A 13 -9.95 -3.19 15.12
C VAL A 13 -9.52 -2.28 13.97
N SER A 14 -8.94 -1.12 14.30
CA SER A 14 -8.33 -0.24 13.31
C SER A 14 -6.90 -0.69 13.05
N LEU A 15 -6.51 -0.71 11.76
CA LEU A 15 -5.12 -0.90 11.34
C LEU A 15 -4.39 0.44 11.13
N GLN A 16 -5.09 1.57 11.32
CA GLN A 16 -4.54 2.91 11.19
C GLN A 16 -4.29 3.52 12.57
N THR A 17 -3.21 4.30 12.67
CA THR A 17 -2.91 5.08 13.86
C THR A 17 -3.83 6.31 13.96
N ALA A 18 -3.92 6.90 15.15
CA ALA A 18 -4.67 8.14 15.35
C ALA A 18 -4.19 9.27 14.42
N ALA A 19 -2.89 9.33 14.13
CA ALA A 19 -2.30 10.31 13.22
C ALA A 19 -2.78 10.11 11.77
N GLN A 20 -2.83 8.88 11.30
CA GLN A 20 -3.32 8.54 9.97
C GLN A 20 -4.81 8.84 9.81
N ILE A 21 -5.61 8.50 10.82
CA ILE A 21 -7.04 8.79 10.85
C ILE A 21 -7.29 10.29 10.83
N ALA A 22 -6.66 11.04 11.72
CA ALA A 22 -6.82 12.48 11.79
C ALA A 22 -6.40 13.19 10.50
N PHE A 23 -5.31 12.71 9.85
CA PHE A 23 -4.89 13.23 8.56
C PHE A 23 -5.98 13.02 7.49
N ALA A 24 -6.48 11.79 7.35
CA ALA A 24 -7.47 11.44 6.33
C ALA A 24 -8.80 12.20 6.53
N GLU A 25 -9.26 12.36 7.77
CA GLU A 25 -10.49 13.09 8.11
C GLU A 25 -10.40 14.61 7.85
N ASN A 26 -9.20 15.18 7.88
CA ASN A 26 -8.95 16.60 7.69
C ASN A 26 -8.22 16.91 6.38
N SER A 27 -8.14 16.00 5.45
CA SER A 27 -7.36 16.14 4.22
C SER A 27 -7.81 17.32 3.33
N ARG A 28 -9.06 17.76 3.42
CA ARG A 28 -9.56 18.93 2.69
C ARG A 28 -8.97 20.24 3.24
N ASP A 29 -8.81 20.32 4.56
CA ASP A 29 -8.25 21.51 5.23
C ASP A 29 -6.72 21.48 5.17
N TYR A 30 -6.15 20.32 4.96
CA TYR A 30 -4.71 20.09 4.79
C TYR A 30 -4.10 20.91 3.65
N ALA A 31 -4.86 21.20 2.63
CA ALA A 31 -4.44 22.06 1.53
C ALA A 31 -4.12 23.50 1.97
N ALA A 32 -4.66 23.96 3.10
CA ALA A 32 -4.34 25.29 3.64
C ALA A 32 -2.85 25.37 4.00
N PRO A 33 -2.15 26.47 3.64
CA PRO A 33 -0.71 26.64 3.89
C PRO A 33 -0.29 26.45 5.34
N ASP A 34 -1.14 26.88 6.26
CA ASP A 34 -0.89 26.91 7.70
C ASP A 34 -1.43 25.69 8.45
N PHE A 35 -2.07 24.75 7.74
CA PHE A 35 -2.61 23.55 8.38
C PHE A 35 -1.49 22.58 8.74
N ASP A 36 -1.40 22.26 10.03
CA ASP A 36 -0.53 21.21 10.54
C ASP A 36 -1.35 20.12 11.25
N TRP A 37 -1.53 19.00 10.60
CA TRP A 37 -2.26 17.84 11.13
C TRP A 37 -1.63 17.27 12.41
N ARG A 38 -0.33 17.50 12.65
CA ARG A 38 0.36 17.09 13.88
C ARG A 38 -0.24 17.72 15.12
N ASN A 39 -0.75 18.94 14.99
CA ASN A 39 -1.45 19.63 16.09
C ASN A 39 -2.73 18.91 16.52
N LEU A 40 -3.39 18.16 15.62
CA LEU A 40 -4.60 17.40 15.94
C LEU A 40 -4.32 16.19 16.83
N THR A 41 -3.15 15.58 16.66
CA THR A 41 -2.75 14.35 17.36
C THR A 41 -1.69 14.59 18.41
N GLN A 42 -1.16 15.80 18.52
CA GLN A 42 -0.05 16.17 19.41
C GLN A 42 1.16 15.22 19.25
N THR A 43 1.47 14.83 18.02
CA THR A 43 2.55 13.90 17.71
C THR A 43 3.79 14.64 17.19
N ASP A 44 4.94 14.33 17.77
CA ASP A 44 6.25 14.77 17.29
C ASP A 44 6.97 13.67 16.48
N ALA A 45 6.29 12.55 16.21
CA ALA A 45 6.89 11.44 15.47
C ALA A 45 7.31 11.90 14.07
N PRO A 46 8.57 11.68 13.68
CA PRO A 46 9.08 12.12 12.37
C PRO A 46 8.46 11.31 11.23
N ASP A 47 8.05 10.09 11.50
CA ASP A 47 7.41 9.17 10.56
C ASP A 47 6.14 8.59 11.16
N CYS A 48 5.00 8.85 10.53
CA CYS A 48 3.67 8.35 10.90
C CYS A 48 3.09 7.45 9.79
N SER A 49 3.92 6.99 8.86
CA SER A 49 3.47 6.14 7.75
C SER A 49 3.43 4.64 8.09
N PHE A 50 3.74 4.27 9.33
CA PHE A 50 3.62 2.89 9.81
C PHE A 50 2.22 2.63 10.38
N PRO A 51 1.58 1.49 10.04
CA PRO A 51 0.26 1.13 10.55
C PRO A 51 0.27 0.80 12.04
N ALA A 52 -0.93 0.77 12.64
CA ALA A 52 -1.13 0.18 13.95
C ALA A 52 -1.16 -1.36 13.84
N PRO A 53 -0.56 -2.09 14.79
CA PRO A 53 -0.69 -3.54 14.86
C PRO A 53 -2.06 -3.96 15.40
N VAL A 54 -2.46 -5.18 15.08
CA VAL A 54 -3.40 -5.91 15.92
C VAL A 54 -2.62 -6.55 17.06
N ILE A 55 -2.94 -6.17 18.30
CA ILE A 55 -2.26 -6.64 19.50
C ILE A 55 -2.92 -7.92 19.97
N PHE A 56 -2.18 -9.03 19.99
CA PHE A 56 -2.61 -10.28 20.55
C PHE A 56 -1.96 -10.51 21.90
N ALA A 57 -2.74 -10.98 22.88
CA ALA A 57 -2.23 -11.37 24.20
C ALA A 57 -2.94 -12.62 24.69
N TRP A 58 -2.18 -13.49 25.36
CA TRP A 58 -2.68 -14.72 25.96
C TRP A 58 -1.83 -15.13 27.16
N GLN A 59 -2.30 -16.14 27.90
CA GLN A 59 -1.53 -16.83 28.92
C GLN A 59 -1.41 -18.30 28.53
N ALA A 60 -0.20 -18.84 28.53
CA ALA A 60 0.12 -20.23 28.26
C ALA A 60 1.28 -20.71 29.16
N MET A 61 1.47 -22.03 29.27
CA MET A 61 2.53 -22.63 30.09
C MET A 61 3.86 -22.74 29.35
N GLY A 62 4.19 -21.81 28.47
CA GLY A 62 5.42 -21.79 27.70
C GLY A 62 5.23 -21.11 26.35
N GLU A 63 6.22 -21.30 25.46
CA GLU A 63 6.17 -20.77 24.11
C GLU A 63 4.97 -21.36 23.34
N ALA A 64 4.24 -20.52 22.65
CA ALA A 64 3.02 -20.89 21.95
C ALA A 64 2.98 -20.29 20.56
N VAL A 65 2.17 -20.89 19.67
CA VAL A 65 1.97 -20.43 18.29
C VAL A 65 0.60 -19.77 18.18
N LEU A 66 0.58 -18.47 17.94
CA LEU A 66 -0.59 -17.76 17.45
C LEU A 66 -0.85 -18.15 16.00
N GLN A 67 -2.09 -18.51 15.66
CA GLN A 67 -2.54 -18.71 14.29
C GLN A 67 -3.71 -17.78 13.98
N ILE A 68 -3.64 -17.13 12.82
CA ILE A 68 -4.70 -16.26 12.29
C ILE A 68 -5.14 -16.80 10.92
N ALA A 69 -6.43 -16.90 10.69
CA ALA A 69 -7.01 -17.45 9.46
C ALA A 69 -8.23 -16.65 9.00
N ARG A 70 -8.67 -16.84 7.75
CA ARG A 70 -9.90 -16.28 7.18
C ARG A 70 -11.15 -17.08 7.55
N THR A 71 -10.98 -18.31 7.97
CA THR A 71 -12.08 -19.21 8.35
C THR A 71 -11.83 -19.81 9.71
N GLU A 72 -12.91 -20.09 10.44
CA GLU A 72 -12.87 -20.75 11.75
C GLU A 72 -12.24 -22.16 11.70
N ARG A 73 -12.21 -22.77 10.54
CA ARG A 73 -11.61 -24.10 10.33
C ARG A 73 -10.07 -24.08 10.21
N PHE A 74 -9.47 -22.92 10.02
CA PHE A 74 -8.02 -22.76 9.84
C PHE A 74 -7.47 -23.57 8.65
N ASP A 75 -8.26 -23.69 7.58
CA ASP A 75 -7.85 -24.40 6.36
C ASP A 75 -6.67 -23.70 5.65
N SER A 76 -6.54 -22.41 5.85
CA SER A 76 -5.45 -21.58 5.35
C SER A 76 -5.04 -20.57 6.43
N ILE A 77 -3.80 -20.67 6.88
CA ILE A 77 -3.22 -19.76 7.87
C ILE A 77 -2.72 -18.50 7.15
N VAL A 78 -3.26 -17.35 7.55
CA VAL A 78 -2.83 -16.03 7.05
C VAL A 78 -1.54 -15.59 7.75
N ARG A 79 -1.45 -15.81 9.08
CA ARG A 79 -0.30 -15.45 9.90
C ARG A 79 -0.09 -16.50 10.98
N ALA A 80 1.16 -16.88 11.23
CA ALA A 80 1.56 -17.66 12.38
C ALA A 80 2.75 -16.99 13.07
N VAL A 81 2.68 -16.82 14.39
CA VAL A 81 3.73 -16.17 15.20
C VAL A 81 3.98 -16.99 16.45
N THR A 82 5.25 -17.30 16.71
CA THR A 82 5.67 -17.98 17.93
C THR A 82 6.09 -16.96 18.97
N ALA A 83 5.45 -16.97 20.14
CA ALA A 83 5.74 -16.09 21.27
C ALA A 83 5.29 -16.69 22.60
N ALA A 84 5.74 -16.11 23.72
CA ALA A 84 5.41 -16.61 25.05
C ALA A 84 3.98 -16.22 25.49
N ASP A 85 3.61 -14.94 25.31
CA ASP A 85 2.42 -14.36 25.93
C ASP A 85 1.69 -13.30 25.07
N GLY A 86 2.22 -12.98 23.90
CA GLY A 86 1.59 -12.00 22.99
C GLY A 86 2.38 -11.72 21.74
N ALA A 87 1.74 -11.06 20.78
CA ALA A 87 2.35 -10.64 19.52
C ALA A 87 1.65 -9.42 18.91
N ASP A 88 2.42 -8.52 18.35
CA ASP A 88 1.95 -7.44 17.49
C ASP A 88 1.94 -7.92 16.03
N VAL A 89 0.76 -7.95 15.41
CA VAL A 89 0.61 -8.45 14.04
C VAL A 89 0.23 -7.30 13.12
N TYR A 90 1.06 -7.08 12.13
CA TYR A 90 0.91 -6.06 11.10
C TYR A 90 0.42 -6.65 9.77
N ASN A 91 0.10 -5.78 8.83
CA ASN A 91 -0.13 -6.07 7.42
C ASN A 91 -1.32 -6.99 7.12
N LEU A 92 -2.29 -7.05 8.02
CA LEU A 92 -3.58 -7.67 7.71
C LEU A 92 -4.35 -6.80 6.71
N GLU A 93 -5.28 -7.39 5.95
CA GLU A 93 -6.13 -6.64 5.01
C GLU A 93 -7.24 -5.90 5.75
N ILE A 94 -7.63 -4.72 5.23
CA ILE A 94 -8.74 -3.91 5.74
C ILE A 94 -10.09 -4.51 5.32
N GLY A 95 -11.14 -4.26 6.10
CA GLY A 95 -12.51 -4.69 5.80
C GLY A 95 -12.72 -6.22 5.88
N CYS A 96 -11.92 -6.93 6.66
CA CYS A 96 -11.87 -8.38 6.62
C CYS A 96 -12.11 -9.02 7.99
N ALA A 97 -12.91 -10.10 8.00
CA ALA A 97 -13.06 -10.96 9.17
C ALA A 97 -11.90 -11.94 9.30
N TYR A 98 -11.44 -12.13 10.52
CA TYR A 98 -10.38 -13.06 10.88
C TYR A 98 -10.78 -13.89 12.09
N PHE A 99 -10.22 -15.10 12.16
CA PHE A 99 -10.29 -16.02 13.27
C PHE A 99 -8.90 -16.26 13.83
N TRP A 100 -8.76 -16.40 15.13
CA TRP A 100 -7.48 -16.64 15.75
C TRP A 100 -7.57 -17.62 16.90
N ARG A 101 -6.48 -18.34 17.12
CA ARG A 101 -6.29 -19.28 18.21
C ARG A 101 -4.81 -19.36 18.59
N VAL A 102 -4.54 -19.95 19.73
CA VAL A 102 -3.18 -20.19 20.24
C VAL A 102 -2.99 -21.69 20.49
N ILE A 103 -1.82 -22.21 20.11
CA ILE A 103 -1.42 -23.62 20.29
C ILE A 103 -0.18 -23.65 21.17
N CYS A 104 -0.21 -24.40 22.27
CA CYS A 104 0.92 -24.60 23.17
C CYS A 104 1.10 -26.11 23.44
N GLY A 105 2.11 -26.74 22.84
CA GLY A 105 2.24 -28.18 22.83
C GLY A 105 1.03 -28.87 22.18
N ASP A 106 0.37 -29.76 22.90
CA ASP A 106 -0.84 -30.46 22.44
C ASP A 106 -2.15 -29.70 22.77
N GLU A 107 -2.05 -28.57 23.48
CA GLU A 107 -3.21 -27.79 23.88
C GLU A 107 -3.54 -26.73 22.81
N ILE A 108 -4.81 -26.66 22.43
CA ILE A 108 -5.37 -25.64 21.52
C ILE A 108 -6.39 -24.81 22.30
N SER A 109 -6.29 -23.49 22.20
CA SER A 109 -7.26 -22.57 22.81
C SER A 109 -8.64 -22.65 22.16
N GLU A 110 -9.61 -21.96 22.76
CA GLU A 110 -10.82 -21.54 22.04
C GLU A 110 -10.46 -20.74 20.78
N VAL A 111 -11.39 -20.64 19.81
CA VAL A 111 -11.28 -19.77 18.65
C VAL A 111 -12.00 -18.46 18.95
N ARG A 112 -11.37 -17.34 18.66
CA ARG A 112 -12.00 -16.02 18.66
C ARG A 112 -11.95 -15.40 17.27
N SER A 113 -12.85 -14.44 17.04
CA SER A 113 -12.95 -13.66 15.80
C SER A 113 -12.66 -12.18 16.06
N PHE A 114 -12.28 -11.47 15.03
CA PHE A 114 -12.26 -10.01 14.97
C PHE A 114 -12.44 -9.56 13.51
N GLN A 115 -12.80 -8.30 13.35
CA GLN A 115 -12.90 -7.67 12.03
C GLN A 115 -12.00 -6.45 11.95
N THR A 116 -11.26 -6.29 10.86
CA THR A 116 -10.53 -5.06 10.59
C THR A 116 -11.46 -4.01 9.99
N GLU A 117 -11.28 -2.73 10.36
CA GLU A 117 -12.05 -1.64 9.77
C GLU A 117 -11.80 -1.52 8.26
N ASP A 118 -12.85 -1.19 7.51
CA ASP A 118 -12.79 -0.95 6.06
C ASP A 118 -12.42 0.51 5.77
N ARG A 119 -11.18 0.87 6.07
CA ARG A 119 -10.65 2.23 5.89
C ARG A 119 -9.38 2.21 5.06
N ALA A 120 -9.47 2.65 3.80
CA ALA A 120 -8.31 2.85 2.94
C ALA A 120 -7.50 4.10 3.36
N PRO A 121 -6.18 4.15 3.04
CA PRO A 121 -5.41 3.07 2.44
C PRO A 121 -5.04 1.98 3.46
N ARG A 122 -4.68 0.82 2.98
CA ARG A 122 -4.01 -0.20 3.77
C ARG A 122 -2.52 0.14 3.87
N TRP A 123 -2.10 0.67 5.01
CA TRP A 123 -0.70 0.89 5.32
C TRP A 123 0.03 -0.42 5.58
N ILE A 124 1.30 -0.48 5.20
CA ILE A 124 2.13 -1.67 5.30
C ILE A 124 3.36 -1.36 6.16
N ASN A 125 3.61 -2.19 7.17
CA ASN A 125 4.80 -2.11 8.01
C ASN A 125 5.92 -2.93 7.39
N ILE A 126 6.97 -2.27 6.90
CA ILE A 126 8.18 -2.91 6.38
C ILE A 126 9.38 -2.29 7.07
N ASP A 127 10.14 -3.11 7.78
CA ASP A 127 11.31 -2.63 8.50
C ASP A 127 12.41 -2.14 7.55
N GLY A 128 12.97 -0.97 7.87
CA GLY A 128 14.01 -0.30 7.10
C GLY A 128 13.51 0.67 6.02
N ILE A 129 12.26 0.60 5.59
CA ILE A 129 11.68 1.50 4.57
C ILE A 129 10.41 2.18 5.06
N THR A 130 9.92 3.17 4.33
CA THR A 130 8.83 4.07 4.79
C THR A 130 7.84 4.36 3.66
N ASN A 131 6.70 4.97 4.00
CA ASN A 131 5.67 5.38 3.05
C ASN A 131 5.08 4.19 2.26
N VAL A 132 5.09 2.98 2.85
CA VAL A 132 4.61 1.77 2.18
C VAL A 132 3.12 1.60 2.39
N ARG A 133 2.39 1.42 1.29
CA ARG A 133 0.97 1.10 1.32
C ARG A 133 0.54 0.26 0.13
N ASP A 134 -0.53 -0.50 0.35
CA ASP A 134 -1.24 -1.23 -0.69
C ASP A 134 -2.11 -0.25 -1.48
N MET A 135 -2.11 -0.35 -2.79
CA MET A 135 -3.03 0.37 -3.67
C MET A 135 -4.47 -0.17 -3.55
N GLY A 136 -4.65 -1.33 -2.91
CA GLY A 136 -5.95 -1.96 -2.69
C GLY A 136 -6.77 -1.28 -1.59
N GLY A 137 -8.08 -1.52 -1.64
CA GLY A 137 -9.05 -0.97 -0.68
C GLY A 137 -9.78 0.28 -1.15
N TRP A 138 -9.24 1.05 -2.10
CA TRP A 138 -9.93 2.22 -2.66
C TRP A 138 -11.17 1.82 -3.44
N LYS A 139 -12.27 2.54 -3.20
CA LYS A 139 -13.55 2.32 -3.89
C LYS A 139 -13.55 3.01 -5.24
N THR A 140 -14.20 2.39 -6.21
CA THR A 140 -14.35 2.92 -7.55
C THR A 140 -15.76 3.48 -7.76
N ALA A 141 -15.91 4.40 -8.70
CA ALA A 141 -17.20 5.07 -8.98
C ALA A 141 -18.32 4.10 -9.44
N ASP A 142 -17.96 2.93 -9.95
CA ASP A 142 -18.90 1.91 -10.42
C ASP A 142 -19.25 0.84 -9.35
N GLY A 143 -18.86 1.07 -8.08
CA GLY A 143 -19.19 0.19 -6.95
C GLY A 143 -18.28 -1.05 -6.84
N ARG A 144 -17.12 -1.04 -7.47
CA ARG A 144 -16.03 -1.99 -7.26
C ARG A 144 -15.02 -1.40 -6.27
N ARG A 145 -13.99 -2.15 -5.97
CA ARG A 145 -12.80 -1.69 -5.24
C ARG A 145 -11.53 -2.20 -5.90
N ILE A 146 -10.41 -1.53 -5.64
CA ILE A 146 -9.10 -2.08 -5.99
C ILE A 146 -8.80 -3.24 -5.04
N ARG A 147 -8.36 -4.38 -5.58
CA ARG A 147 -8.00 -5.58 -4.81
C ARG A 147 -6.80 -5.31 -3.95
N GLN A 148 -6.86 -5.77 -2.72
CA GLN A 148 -5.73 -5.74 -1.81
C GLN A 148 -4.73 -6.85 -2.14
N GLY A 149 -3.47 -6.64 -1.78
CA GLY A 149 -2.44 -7.66 -1.89
C GLY A 149 -1.84 -7.82 -3.29
N LEU A 150 -2.15 -6.95 -4.24
CA LEU A 150 -1.64 -7.05 -5.60
C LEU A 150 -0.59 -5.98 -5.94
N LEU A 151 -0.80 -4.76 -5.52
CA LEU A 151 0.03 -3.64 -5.95
C LEU A 151 0.41 -2.77 -4.75
N TYR A 152 1.69 -2.71 -4.45
CA TYR A 152 2.25 -1.96 -3.33
C TYR A 152 3.10 -0.81 -3.85
N ARG A 153 3.06 0.33 -3.14
CA ARG A 153 3.92 1.48 -3.39
C ARG A 153 4.66 1.88 -2.13
N GLY A 154 5.85 2.46 -2.29
CA GLY A 154 6.62 2.94 -1.13
C GLY A 154 7.93 3.64 -1.52
N SER A 155 8.79 3.87 -0.52
CA SER A 155 10.13 4.40 -0.74
C SER A 155 11.06 3.36 -1.36
N GLU A 156 12.23 3.81 -1.83
CA GLU A 156 13.31 2.93 -2.24
C GLU A 156 13.80 2.06 -1.08
N MET A 157 14.59 1.03 -1.40
CA MET A 157 14.97 -0.03 -0.46
C MET A 157 16.48 -0.12 -0.19
N ASP A 158 17.31 0.82 -0.71
CA ASP A 158 18.72 0.51 -0.92
C ASP A 158 19.76 1.66 -0.78
N ILE A 159 19.35 2.93 -0.77
CA ILE A 159 20.30 4.05 -0.77
C ILE A 159 20.09 5.01 0.40
N HIS A 160 18.92 5.69 0.49
CA HIS A 160 18.59 6.56 1.63
C HIS A 160 17.78 5.81 2.69
N LYS A 161 17.15 4.74 2.28
CA LYS A 161 16.49 3.75 3.12
C LYS A 161 17.09 2.41 2.82
N GLU A 162 17.35 1.63 3.85
CA GLU A 162 17.94 0.32 3.72
C GLU A 162 16.99 -0.71 4.33
N ILE A 163 16.39 -1.53 3.45
CA ILE A 163 15.47 -2.59 3.89
C ILE A 163 16.25 -3.61 4.71
N THR A 164 15.70 -4.02 5.84
CA THR A 164 16.30 -5.04 6.68
C THR A 164 15.93 -6.44 6.21
N GLU A 165 16.60 -7.46 6.76
CA GLU A 165 16.25 -8.88 6.53
C GLU A 165 14.81 -9.20 6.92
N ASP A 166 14.29 -8.55 7.99
CA ASP A 166 12.90 -8.69 8.40
C ASP A 166 11.95 -8.03 7.38
N GLY A 167 12.30 -6.85 6.89
CA GLY A 167 11.57 -6.18 5.83
C GLY A 167 11.55 -6.98 4.52
N ILE A 168 12.67 -7.58 4.14
CA ILE A 168 12.76 -8.47 2.97
C ILE A 168 11.83 -9.69 3.13
N ARG A 169 11.87 -10.35 4.29
CA ARG A 169 10.96 -11.48 4.57
C ARG A 169 9.48 -11.05 4.50
N GLU A 170 9.17 -9.88 5.02
CA GLU A 170 7.81 -9.38 5.00
C GLU A 170 7.32 -9.10 3.56
N LEU A 171 8.11 -8.37 2.74
CA LEU A 171 7.73 -8.08 1.35
C LEU A 171 7.72 -9.33 0.47
N ARG A 172 8.79 -10.13 0.51
CA ARG A 172 8.97 -11.26 -0.38
C ARG A 172 8.16 -12.48 0.04
N ASP A 173 8.29 -12.90 1.32
CA ASP A 173 7.80 -14.20 1.75
C ASP A 173 6.36 -14.13 2.27
N TYR A 174 5.97 -13.03 2.93
CA TYR A 174 4.62 -12.87 3.44
C TYR A 174 3.68 -12.14 2.44
N LEU A 175 4.06 -10.96 1.96
CA LEU A 175 3.27 -10.23 0.97
C LEU A 175 3.41 -10.80 -0.45
N GLY A 176 4.40 -11.67 -0.66
CA GLY A 176 4.58 -12.46 -1.86
C GLY A 176 5.02 -11.64 -3.08
N VAL A 177 5.69 -10.49 -2.90
CA VAL A 177 6.14 -9.62 -3.99
C VAL A 177 7.00 -10.39 -4.98
N LYS A 178 6.63 -10.35 -6.25
CA LYS A 178 7.30 -11.02 -7.36
C LYS A 178 8.03 -10.07 -8.29
N THR A 179 7.60 -8.81 -8.28
CA THR A 179 8.17 -7.78 -9.17
C THR A 179 8.50 -6.52 -8.40
N ASP A 180 9.72 -6.06 -8.57
CA ASP A 180 10.24 -4.79 -8.10
C ASP A 180 10.35 -3.84 -9.31
N LEU A 181 9.50 -2.80 -9.34
CA LEU A 181 9.46 -1.80 -10.39
C LEU A 181 10.05 -0.49 -9.88
N ASP A 182 11.31 -0.24 -10.25
CA ASP A 182 12.05 0.96 -9.89
C ASP A 182 11.84 2.06 -10.94
N LEU A 183 11.28 3.18 -10.49
CA LEU A 183 11.00 4.35 -11.33
C LEU A 183 12.12 5.39 -11.31
N ARG A 184 13.25 5.11 -10.63
CA ARG A 184 14.38 6.02 -10.51
C ARG A 184 15.17 6.07 -11.82
N GLY A 185 15.91 7.14 -12.01
CA GLY A 185 16.73 7.35 -13.21
C GLY A 185 18.21 7.02 -12.99
N GLU A 186 19.04 7.75 -13.65
CA GLU A 186 20.47 7.53 -13.94
C GLU A 186 21.39 7.19 -12.74
N VAL A 187 21.05 7.63 -11.53
CA VAL A 187 21.88 7.40 -10.34
C VAL A 187 21.95 5.92 -9.96
N VAL A 188 20.96 5.14 -10.40
CA VAL A 188 20.83 3.72 -10.10
C VAL A 188 21.25 2.82 -11.26
N GLY A 189 21.66 3.38 -12.37
CA GLY A 189 21.93 2.72 -13.66
C GLY A 189 22.98 1.62 -13.69
N LYS A 190 23.41 1.13 -12.52
CA LYS A 190 24.28 -0.05 -12.38
C LYS A 190 23.62 -1.20 -11.60
N ARG A 191 22.36 -1.05 -11.19
CA ARG A 191 21.64 -2.09 -10.49
C ARG A 191 20.91 -2.98 -11.50
N PHE A 192 21.06 -4.28 -11.34
CA PHE A 192 20.48 -5.28 -12.24
C PHE A 192 19.60 -6.28 -11.49
N ASP A 193 19.47 -6.12 -10.16
CA ASP A 193 18.75 -7.03 -9.28
C ASP A 193 18.01 -6.28 -8.15
N SER A 194 16.94 -6.88 -7.68
CA SER A 194 16.15 -6.37 -6.55
C SER A 194 16.87 -6.58 -5.22
N PRO A 195 16.78 -5.63 -4.27
CA PRO A 195 17.17 -5.89 -2.87
C PRO A 195 16.42 -7.05 -2.23
N LEU A 196 15.26 -7.42 -2.77
CA LEU A 196 14.45 -8.53 -2.28
C LEU A 196 15.00 -9.91 -2.65
N GLY A 197 16.01 -9.98 -3.52
CA GLY A 197 16.67 -11.20 -3.94
C GLY A 197 16.40 -11.61 -5.39
N SER A 198 17.12 -12.62 -5.87
CA SER A 198 17.13 -13.05 -7.28
C SER A 198 15.81 -13.67 -7.77
N ASP A 199 14.93 -14.06 -6.85
CA ASP A 199 13.64 -14.63 -7.18
C ASP A 199 12.57 -13.57 -7.46
N VAL A 200 12.90 -12.28 -7.23
CA VAL A 200 12.04 -11.14 -7.53
C VAL A 200 12.51 -10.49 -8.83
N ALA A 201 11.62 -10.40 -9.81
CA ALA A 201 11.92 -9.78 -11.09
C ALA A 201 12.15 -8.26 -10.92
N PHE A 202 13.33 -7.78 -11.32
CA PHE A 202 13.69 -6.37 -11.22
C PHE A 202 13.50 -5.65 -12.54
N HIS A 203 12.77 -4.55 -12.53
CA HIS A 203 12.57 -3.68 -13.70
C HIS A 203 12.90 -2.24 -13.35
N LEU A 204 13.97 -1.71 -13.94
CA LEU A 204 14.31 -0.30 -13.88
C LEU A 204 13.68 0.42 -15.08
N VAL A 205 12.64 1.20 -14.84
CA VAL A 205 11.88 1.92 -15.87
C VAL A 205 11.71 3.37 -15.43
N PRO A 206 12.71 4.24 -15.69
CA PRO A 206 12.68 5.64 -15.26
C PRO A 206 11.52 6.42 -15.86
N ILE A 207 10.85 7.21 -15.01
CA ILE A 207 9.84 8.19 -15.43
C ILE A 207 10.10 9.55 -14.80
N GLY A 208 9.55 10.60 -15.39
CA GLY A 208 9.47 11.93 -14.78
C GLY A 208 8.36 12.01 -13.72
N ALA A 209 8.37 13.08 -12.93
CA ALA A 209 7.29 13.43 -12.02
C ALA A 209 6.55 14.67 -12.54
N TYR A 210 5.29 14.84 -12.16
CA TYR A 210 4.49 16.01 -12.43
C TYR A 210 4.38 16.33 -13.94
N ASP A 211 4.80 17.51 -14.39
CA ASP A 211 4.79 17.89 -15.80
C ASP A 211 5.77 17.07 -16.64
N GLU A 212 6.87 16.61 -16.06
CA GLU A 212 7.82 15.73 -16.74
C GLU A 212 7.23 14.36 -17.05
N TYR A 213 6.20 13.93 -16.30
CA TYR A 213 5.47 12.69 -16.54
C TYR A 213 4.92 12.60 -17.97
N PHE A 214 4.55 13.73 -18.58
CA PHE A 214 3.94 13.80 -19.90
C PHE A 214 4.94 14.00 -21.05
N LYS A 215 6.20 14.35 -20.74
CA LYS A 215 7.20 14.71 -21.76
C LYS A 215 7.79 13.50 -22.48
N GLU A 216 8.01 12.42 -21.74
CA GLU A 216 8.55 11.17 -22.29
C GLU A 216 7.55 10.04 -22.13
N THR A 217 7.11 9.46 -23.26
CA THR A 217 6.05 8.45 -23.26
C THR A 217 6.54 7.02 -23.44
N ALA A 218 7.80 6.82 -23.86
CA ALA A 218 8.39 5.50 -24.11
C ALA A 218 8.34 4.52 -22.91
N PRO A 219 8.42 4.95 -21.63
CA PRO A 219 8.34 4.05 -20.48
C PRO A 219 6.95 3.41 -20.28
N TYR A 220 5.86 4.09 -20.65
CA TYR A 220 4.52 3.65 -20.26
C TYR A 220 4.07 2.34 -20.90
N PRO A 221 4.31 2.04 -22.18
CA PRO A 221 4.00 0.71 -22.73
C PRO A 221 4.69 -0.42 -21.97
N VAL A 222 5.90 -0.19 -21.44
CA VAL A 222 6.63 -1.18 -20.63
C VAL A 222 5.94 -1.34 -19.27
N ILE A 223 5.72 -0.25 -18.55
CA ILE A 223 5.09 -0.26 -17.21
C ILE A 223 3.68 -0.87 -17.29
N PHE A 224 2.85 -0.39 -18.20
CA PHE A 224 1.47 -0.86 -18.32
C PHE A 224 1.39 -2.27 -18.93
N GLY A 225 2.40 -2.69 -19.71
CA GLY A 225 2.56 -4.08 -20.12
C GLY A 225 2.85 -5.01 -18.95
N LEU A 226 3.72 -4.61 -18.01
CA LEU A 226 3.98 -5.35 -16.77
C LEU A 226 2.72 -5.45 -15.90
N LEU A 227 1.97 -4.35 -15.76
CA LEU A 227 0.71 -4.30 -15.00
C LEU A 227 -0.40 -5.15 -15.64
N ALA A 228 -0.39 -5.36 -16.95
CA ALA A 228 -1.39 -6.18 -17.64
C ALA A 228 -1.13 -7.70 -17.53
N ASP A 229 0.02 -8.11 -17.04
CA ASP A 229 0.34 -9.53 -16.86
C ASP A 229 0.19 -9.95 -15.39
N ARG A 230 -0.82 -10.81 -15.12
CA ARG A 230 -1.08 -11.32 -13.78
C ARG A 230 0.08 -12.12 -13.18
N ALA A 231 0.99 -12.66 -14.00
CA ALA A 231 2.15 -13.40 -13.51
C ALA A 231 3.14 -12.53 -12.72
N ASN A 232 3.15 -11.21 -12.98
CA ASN A 232 4.05 -10.27 -12.33
C ASN A 232 3.63 -9.90 -10.90
N TYR A 233 2.38 -10.19 -10.52
CA TYR A 233 1.85 -9.79 -9.21
C TYR A 233 2.17 -10.77 -8.09
N PRO A 234 2.32 -10.26 -6.85
CA PRO A 234 2.26 -8.85 -6.43
C PRO A 234 3.45 -8.02 -6.90
N ILE A 235 3.21 -6.75 -7.20
CA ILE A 235 4.23 -5.77 -7.64
C ILE A 235 4.49 -4.75 -6.54
N TYR A 236 5.76 -4.46 -6.25
CA TYR A 236 6.18 -3.30 -5.47
C TYR A 236 6.79 -2.26 -6.42
N PHE A 237 6.23 -1.05 -6.47
CA PHE A 237 6.77 0.02 -7.29
C PHE A 237 7.17 1.23 -6.46
N HIS A 238 8.29 1.83 -6.80
CA HIS A 238 8.89 2.88 -5.99
C HIS A 238 9.73 3.86 -6.80
N CYS A 239 10.04 5.00 -6.16
CA CYS A 239 11.09 5.90 -6.59
C CYS A 239 12.06 6.14 -5.42
N TRP A 240 12.41 7.38 -5.07
CA TRP A 240 13.18 7.66 -3.84
C TRP A 240 12.29 7.61 -2.60
N GLY A 241 11.34 8.53 -2.48
CA GLY A 241 10.45 8.61 -1.34
C GLY A 241 9.12 7.89 -1.51
N GLY A 242 8.88 7.27 -2.66
CA GLY A 242 7.54 6.79 -3.00
C GLY A 242 6.53 7.93 -3.16
N ALA A 243 7.00 9.15 -3.40
CA ALA A 243 6.21 10.39 -3.35
C ALA A 243 5.77 10.85 -4.74
N ASP A 244 6.70 11.43 -5.52
CA ASP A 244 6.37 12.23 -6.70
C ASP A 244 6.18 11.36 -7.96
N ARG A 245 7.22 10.68 -8.46
CA ARG A 245 7.10 9.75 -9.61
C ARG A 245 6.14 8.60 -9.31
N THR A 246 6.31 8.01 -8.14
CA THR A 246 5.42 6.96 -7.63
C THR A 246 3.99 7.49 -7.45
N GLY A 247 3.82 8.72 -6.96
CA GLY A 247 2.52 9.37 -6.81
C GLY A 247 1.83 9.63 -8.13
N SER A 248 2.56 10.14 -9.14
CA SER A 248 2.02 10.35 -10.50
C SER A 248 1.57 9.03 -11.14
N LEU A 249 2.37 7.97 -11.04
CA LEU A 249 2.00 6.65 -11.55
C LEU A 249 0.82 6.05 -10.80
N ALA A 250 0.80 6.16 -9.46
CA ALA A 250 -0.33 5.70 -8.63
C ALA A 250 -1.64 6.37 -9.04
N CYS A 251 -1.64 7.71 -9.17
CA CYS A 251 -2.79 8.47 -9.63
C CYS A 251 -3.30 7.98 -10.99
N MET A 252 -2.41 7.69 -11.95
CA MET A 252 -2.81 7.17 -13.26
C MET A 252 -3.46 5.78 -13.17
N ILE A 253 -2.96 4.90 -12.30
CA ILE A 253 -3.52 3.57 -12.08
C ILE A 253 -4.88 3.68 -11.38
N GLU A 254 -5.00 4.50 -10.34
CA GLU A 254 -6.25 4.75 -9.61
C GLU A 254 -7.31 5.37 -10.52
N ALA A 255 -6.93 6.37 -11.32
CA ALA A 255 -7.80 6.98 -12.32
C ALA A 255 -8.29 5.95 -13.34
N LEU A 256 -7.41 5.10 -13.87
CA LEU A 256 -7.76 4.03 -14.79
C LEU A 256 -8.78 3.07 -14.17
N CYS A 257 -8.64 2.74 -12.89
CA CYS A 257 -9.57 1.90 -12.13
C CYS A 257 -10.87 2.61 -11.74
N GLY A 258 -10.98 3.92 -11.90
CA GLY A 258 -12.17 4.70 -11.57
C GLY A 258 -12.29 5.12 -10.11
N VAL A 259 -11.17 5.22 -9.38
CA VAL A 259 -11.11 5.83 -8.05
C VAL A 259 -11.45 7.32 -8.13
N SER A 260 -12.10 7.88 -7.11
CA SER A 260 -12.48 9.30 -7.12
C SER A 260 -11.26 10.24 -7.12
N GLU A 261 -11.39 11.43 -7.72
CA GLU A 261 -10.33 12.43 -7.71
C GLU A 261 -9.91 12.82 -6.29
N ALA A 262 -10.87 12.88 -5.37
CA ALA A 262 -10.61 13.23 -3.98
C ALA A 262 -9.76 12.18 -3.26
N ASP A 263 -9.99 10.90 -3.57
CA ASP A 263 -9.21 9.80 -3.00
C ASP A 263 -7.81 9.72 -3.62
N GLN A 264 -7.67 9.97 -4.93
CA GLN A 264 -6.38 10.08 -5.62
C GLN A 264 -5.52 11.23 -5.05
N ASP A 265 -6.13 12.40 -4.84
CA ASP A 265 -5.46 13.55 -4.23
C ASP A 265 -5.05 13.22 -2.79
N MET A 266 -5.90 12.53 -2.03
CA MET A 266 -5.60 12.09 -0.67
C MET A 266 -4.48 11.07 -0.65
N ASP A 267 -4.48 10.07 -1.53
CA ASP A 267 -3.37 9.10 -1.59
C ASP A 267 -2.03 9.77 -1.84
N TYR A 268 -1.98 10.77 -2.73
CA TYR A 268 -0.76 11.57 -2.93
C TYR A 268 -0.34 12.31 -1.64
N GLU A 269 -1.29 12.96 -0.97
CA GLU A 269 -1.05 13.76 0.24
C GLU A 269 -0.61 12.91 1.45
N LEU A 270 -1.02 11.66 1.53
CA LEU A 270 -0.64 10.72 2.59
C LEU A 270 0.89 10.51 2.71
N THR A 271 1.66 10.78 1.66
CA THR A 271 3.12 10.83 1.74
C THR A 271 3.64 11.78 2.80
N SER A 272 2.87 12.82 3.16
CA SER A 272 3.22 13.77 4.22
C SER A 272 3.32 13.17 5.61
N LEU A 273 2.75 12.00 5.80
CA LEU A 273 2.89 11.23 7.04
C LEU A 273 4.28 10.58 7.19
N SER A 274 5.02 10.47 6.09
CA SER A 274 6.38 9.93 6.08
C SER A 274 7.45 11.01 6.29
N VAL A 275 8.70 10.59 6.38
CA VAL A 275 9.88 11.48 6.49
C VAL A 275 10.18 12.30 5.23
N TRP A 276 9.47 12.07 4.12
CA TRP A 276 9.73 12.71 2.83
C TRP A 276 9.09 14.10 2.68
N GLY A 277 8.46 14.59 3.73
CA GLY A 277 7.92 15.94 3.82
C GLY A 277 6.57 16.14 3.15
N LYS A 278 6.05 17.34 3.30
CA LYS A 278 4.69 17.71 2.89
C LYS A 278 4.45 17.53 1.40
N ARG A 279 3.36 16.87 1.08
CA ARG A 279 2.73 16.81 -0.25
C ARG A 279 1.31 17.36 -0.15
N SER A 280 0.89 18.15 -1.11
CA SER A 280 -0.43 18.78 -1.10
C SER A 280 -1.00 18.83 -2.50
N ARG A 281 -2.30 18.62 -2.63
CA ARG A 281 -3.05 18.82 -3.89
C ARG A 281 -2.96 20.24 -4.42
N LEU A 282 -2.64 21.22 -3.57
CA LEU A 282 -2.37 22.62 -3.94
C LEU A 282 -0.87 22.90 -4.12
N GLY A 283 -0.01 21.88 -4.03
CA GLY A 283 1.40 22.01 -4.35
C GLY A 283 1.61 22.23 -5.85
N GLU A 284 2.54 23.11 -6.22
CA GLU A 284 2.78 23.51 -7.62
C GLU A 284 2.96 22.30 -8.54
N GLY A 285 3.79 21.32 -8.17
CA GLY A 285 4.03 20.12 -8.98
C GLY A 285 2.77 19.30 -9.20
N TRP A 286 1.95 19.07 -8.15
CA TRP A 286 0.72 18.30 -8.29
C TRP A 286 -0.33 19.04 -9.11
N MET A 287 -0.44 20.37 -8.95
CA MET A 287 -1.32 21.18 -9.80
C MET A 287 -0.90 21.14 -11.26
N MET A 288 0.42 21.24 -11.57
CA MET A 288 0.91 21.11 -12.94
C MET A 288 0.53 19.76 -13.54
N PHE A 289 0.69 18.66 -12.78
CA PHE A 289 0.31 17.33 -13.21
C PHE A 289 -1.20 17.21 -13.48
N THR A 290 -2.03 17.65 -12.54
CA THR A 290 -3.50 17.54 -12.67
C THR A 290 -4.07 18.49 -13.72
N ASP A 291 -3.49 19.67 -13.90
CA ASP A 291 -3.93 20.63 -14.93
C ASP A 291 -3.58 20.12 -16.33
N GLU A 292 -2.44 19.48 -16.53
CA GLU A 292 -2.14 18.81 -17.79
C GLU A 292 -3.12 17.67 -18.08
N LEU A 293 -3.47 16.85 -17.07
CA LEU A 293 -4.47 15.79 -17.21
C LEU A 293 -5.84 16.37 -17.64
N LYS A 294 -6.31 17.46 -17.03
CA LYS A 294 -7.59 18.09 -17.36
C LYS A 294 -7.72 18.50 -18.82
N THR A 295 -6.60 18.71 -19.53
CA THR A 295 -6.61 19.01 -20.96
C THR A 295 -7.03 17.83 -21.83
N LEU A 296 -7.02 16.60 -21.28
CA LEU A 296 -7.15 15.35 -22.02
C LEU A 296 -8.56 14.73 -21.95
N GLY A 297 -9.45 15.21 -21.08
CA GLY A 297 -10.78 14.64 -20.94
C GLY A 297 -11.61 15.27 -19.81
N GLU A 298 -12.85 14.81 -19.65
CA GLU A 298 -13.77 15.33 -18.65
C GLU A 298 -13.53 14.74 -17.26
N THR A 299 -13.34 13.42 -17.17
CA THR A 299 -13.07 12.71 -15.91
C THR A 299 -11.60 12.27 -15.83
N ARG A 300 -11.08 12.10 -14.62
CA ARG A 300 -9.71 11.54 -14.43
C ARG A 300 -9.53 10.21 -15.15
N GLN A 301 -10.56 9.37 -15.21
CA GLN A 301 -10.51 8.11 -15.94
C GLN A 301 -10.36 8.32 -17.44
N ASP A 302 -11.13 9.25 -18.03
CA ASP A 302 -11.01 9.60 -19.46
C ASP A 302 -9.63 10.20 -19.77
N GLN A 303 -9.16 11.07 -18.89
CA GLN A 303 -7.84 11.73 -18.98
C GLN A 303 -6.71 10.70 -18.97
N ALA A 304 -6.75 9.76 -18.03
CA ALA A 304 -5.77 8.68 -17.92
C ALA A 304 -5.76 7.81 -19.17
N ARG A 305 -6.94 7.38 -19.64
CA ARG A 305 -7.06 6.59 -20.88
C ARG A 305 -6.55 7.35 -22.10
N ALA A 306 -6.90 8.63 -22.23
CA ALA A 306 -6.45 9.47 -23.34
C ALA A 306 -4.93 9.64 -23.37
N PHE A 307 -4.32 9.90 -22.21
CA PHE A 307 -2.86 9.97 -22.11
C PHE A 307 -2.20 8.64 -22.46
N LEU A 308 -2.65 7.54 -21.89
CA LEU A 308 -2.07 6.21 -22.11
C LEU A 308 -2.17 5.76 -23.56
N ARG A 309 -3.29 6.04 -24.25
CA ARG A 309 -3.40 5.80 -25.70
C ARG A 309 -2.38 6.61 -26.48
N ARG A 310 -2.22 7.90 -26.16
CA ARG A 310 -1.20 8.76 -26.77
C ARG A 310 0.23 8.24 -26.51
N ALA A 311 0.45 7.63 -25.35
CA ALA A 311 1.71 7.00 -24.98
C ALA A 311 1.93 5.61 -25.60
N GLY A 312 0.96 5.08 -26.36
CA GLY A 312 1.09 3.80 -27.05
C GLY A 312 0.58 2.59 -26.26
N VAL A 313 -0.15 2.81 -25.16
CA VAL A 313 -0.83 1.74 -24.41
C VAL A 313 -2.19 1.45 -25.04
N SER A 314 -2.47 0.20 -25.39
CA SER A 314 -3.74 -0.18 -26.02
C SER A 314 -4.90 -0.21 -25.02
N ASP A 315 -6.13 -0.03 -25.51
CA ASP A 315 -7.33 -0.17 -24.69
C ASP A 315 -7.44 -1.58 -24.08
N GLU A 316 -7.07 -2.61 -24.81
CA GLU A 316 -7.04 -3.99 -24.31
C GLU A 316 -6.09 -4.14 -23.11
N THR A 317 -4.91 -3.52 -23.15
CA THR A 317 -3.96 -3.49 -22.03
C THR A 317 -4.58 -2.79 -20.82
N MET A 318 -5.20 -1.62 -21.02
CA MET A 318 -5.85 -0.87 -19.95
C MET A 318 -7.02 -1.64 -19.32
N ASP A 319 -7.87 -2.24 -20.14
CA ASP A 319 -9.02 -3.04 -19.68
C ASP A 319 -8.56 -4.27 -18.89
N ARG A 320 -7.47 -4.90 -19.34
CA ARG A 320 -6.86 -6.03 -18.64
C ARG A 320 -6.33 -5.65 -17.26
N ILE A 321 -5.72 -4.47 -17.13
CA ILE A 321 -5.26 -3.95 -15.83
C ILE A 321 -6.44 -3.74 -14.89
N VAL A 322 -7.52 -3.11 -15.37
CA VAL A 322 -8.73 -2.89 -14.57
C VAL A 322 -9.34 -4.23 -14.12
N GLU A 323 -9.41 -5.23 -15.01
CA GLU A 323 -9.88 -6.58 -14.67
C GLU A 323 -9.03 -7.25 -13.58
N ILE A 324 -7.70 -7.13 -13.67
CA ILE A 324 -6.79 -7.69 -12.68
C ILE A 324 -6.93 -6.99 -11.33
N LEU A 325 -6.92 -5.65 -11.34
CA LEU A 325 -6.83 -4.85 -10.12
C LEU A 325 -8.17 -4.63 -9.42
N THR A 326 -9.33 -4.80 -10.09
CA THR A 326 -10.60 -4.48 -9.44
C THR A 326 -11.45 -5.73 -9.16
N GLU A 327 -12.27 -5.64 -8.11
CA GLU A 327 -13.25 -6.66 -7.74
C GLU A 327 -14.56 -6.02 -7.31
N LYS A 328 -15.65 -6.81 -7.34
CA LYS A 328 -16.93 -6.40 -6.77
C LYS A 328 -16.85 -6.49 -5.25
N GLU A 329 -17.47 -5.52 -4.58
CA GLU A 329 -17.68 -5.57 -3.13
C GLU A 329 -18.63 -6.73 -2.75
#